data_85f96d5d7ae1da78e5431bc995e5e729
#
_entry.id   85f96d5d7ae1da78e5431bc995e5e729
#
_cell.length_a   1.000
_cell.length_b   1.000
_cell.length_c   1.000
_cell.angle_alpha   90.00
_cell.angle_beta   90.00
_cell.angle_gamma   90.00
#
_symmetry.space_group_name_H-M   'P 1'
#
loop_
_entity.id
_entity.type
_entity.pdbx_description
1 polymer ?
#
loop_
_entity_poly.entity_id
_entity_poly.type
_entity_poly.pdbx_seq_one_letter_code
_entity_poly.pdbx_strand_id
1 'polypeptide(L)'
;SAQNERLVRTLRDAREQIVTLKSEVDRLAQPPAAYGIVVETFEDGTADILTSGRKMHVAVSPNLEAGSLLPGREVMLNEAMNVVAVHGYETVGEIVLCKEVLEDGRVLVMAQADEERVCRMAASLDGQTVRAGDALLLESRSGFVFERIPRAEVADLVLEEVPDIDYTDIGGLSGQIEAIRDAVELPYLHPDLYTE
;
A
#
# COMPACT_ATOMS: atom_id res chain seq x y z
N SER A 1 -15.55 39.76 53.49
CA SER A 1 -16.90 40.25 53.14
C SER A 1 -17.38 39.51 51.89
N ALA A 2 -18.64 39.06 51.91
CA ALA A 2 -19.23 38.24 50.84
C ALA A 2 -19.08 38.85 49.44
N GLN A 3 -18.99 40.17 49.33
CA GLN A 3 -18.79 40.89 48.08
C GLN A 3 -17.38 40.70 47.51
N ASN A 4 -16.35 40.71 48.39
CA ASN A 4 -14.96 40.45 47.98
C ASN A 4 -14.76 39.00 47.53
N GLU A 5 -15.38 38.05 48.21
CA GLU A 5 -15.32 36.65 47.81
C GLU A 5 -15.97 36.39 46.43
N ARG A 6 -17.08 37.06 46.16
CA ARG A 6 -17.76 37.01 44.87
C ARG A 6 -16.91 37.60 43.75
N LEU A 7 -16.26 38.76 44.01
CA LEU A 7 -15.35 39.39 43.06
C LEU A 7 -14.12 38.51 42.77
N VAL A 8 -13.54 37.89 43.79
CA VAL A 8 -12.40 36.98 43.63
C VAL A 8 -12.78 35.76 42.79
N ARG A 9 -13.94 35.16 43.01
CA ARG A 9 -14.43 34.07 42.19
C ARG A 9 -14.63 34.49 40.73
N THR A 10 -15.30 35.60 40.49
CA THR A 10 -15.52 36.11 39.14
C THR A 10 -14.21 36.41 38.40
N LEU A 11 -13.22 36.97 39.09
CA LEU A 11 -11.89 37.22 38.52
C LEU A 11 -11.15 35.89 38.18
N ARG A 12 -11.29 34.89 39.03
CA ARG A 12 -10.69 33.58 38.80
C ARG A 12 -11.32 32.91 37.59
N ASP A 13 -12.66 32.89 37.52
CA ASP A 13 -13.40 32.30 36.41
C ASP A 13 -13.07 33.00 35.09
N ALA A 14 -13.02 34.36 35.12
CA ALA A 14 -12.65 35.14 33.94
C ALA A 14 -11.21 34.84 33.48
N ARG A 15 -10.28 34.66 34.41
CA ARG A 15 -8.88 34.32 34.10
C ARG A 15 -8.78 32.92 33.48
N GLU A 16 -9.50 31.95 34.00
CA GLU A 16 -9.57 30.59 33.46
C GLU A 16 -10.15 30.59 32.05
N GLN A 17 -11.20 31.35 31.82
CA GLN A 17 -11.80 31.51 30.49
C GLN A 17 -10.83 32.16 29.49
N ILE A 18 -10.11 33.21 29.91
CA ILE A 18 -9.11 33.87 29.05
C ILE A 18 -8.00 32.89 28.66
N VAL A 19 -7.49 32.08 29.61
CA VAL A 19 -6.44 31.08 29.34
C VAL A 19 -6.96 30.04 28.35
N THR A 20 -8.18 29.55 28.56
CA THR A 20 -8.80 28.56 27.64
C THR A 20 -8.98 29.13 26.23
N LEU A 21 -9.59 30.33 26.14
CA LEU A 21 -9.79 31.00 24.86
C LEU A 21 -8.46 31.29 24.15
N LYS A 22 -7.45 31.72 24.88
CA LYS A 22 -6.12 31.96 24.31
C LYS A 22 -5.53 30.66 23.72
N SER A 23 -5.62 29.57 24.48
CA SER A 23 -5.12 28.26 23.97
C SER A 23 -5.89 27.77 22.74
N GLU A 24 -7.20 28.04 22.66
CA GLU A 24 -8.01 27.70 21.47
C GLU A 24 -7.64 28.58 20.28
N VAL A 25 -7.45 29.90 20.50
CA VAL A 25 -7.00 30.81 19.43
C VAL A 25 -5.62 30.42 18.93
N ASP A 26 -4.67 30.13 19.82
CA ASP A 26 -3.32 29.69 19.45
C ASP A 26 -3.36 28.40 18.64
N ARG A 27 -4.25 27.46 18.99
CA ARG A 27 -4.44 26.22 18.23
C ARG A 27 -5.04 26.44 16.84
N LEU A 28 -6.01 27.36 16.73
CA LEU A 28 -6.66 27.68 15.45
C LEU A 28 -5.78 28.58 14.56
N ALA A 29 -4.84 29.30 15.14
CA ALA A 29 -3.90 30.17 14.42
C ALA A 29 -2.65 29.41 13.95
N GLN A 30 -2.51 28.13 14.29
CA GLN A 30 -1.39 27.35 13.78
C GLN A 30 -1.47 27.24 12.25
N PRO A 31 -0.38 27.52 11.54
CA PRO A 31 -0.34 27.38 10.10
C PRO A 31 -0.52 25.92 9.71
N PRO A 32 -1.02 25.65 8.50
CA PRO A 32 -1.18 24.28 8.02
C PRO A 32 0.16 23.56 8.03
N ALA A 33 0.19 22.37 8.62
CA ALA A 33 1.35 21.49 8.57
C ALA A 33 1.47 20.84 7.19
N ALA A 34 2.71 20.67 6.73
CA ALA A 34 2.97 19.87 5.52
C ALA A 34 3.16 18.39 5.91
N TYR A 35 2.88 17.50 4.95
CA TYR A 35 3.14 16.08 5.10
C TYR A 35 4.22 15.62 4.14
N GLY A 36 4.94 14.60 4.53
CA GLY A 36 5.95 13.95 3.72
C GLY A 36 6.04 12.45 4.01
N ILE A 37 6.72 11.72 3.15
CA ILE A 37 6.95 10.29 3.29
C ILE A 37 8.43 10.07 3.56
N VAL A 38 8.76 9.30 4.58
CA VAL A 38 10.15 8.95 4.95
C VAL A 38 10.76 8.07 3.87
N VAL A 39 11.92 8.47 3.37
CA VAL A 39 12.73 7.68 2.46
C VAL A 39 13.82 6.93 3.22
N GLU A 40 14.55 7.67 4.06
CA GLU A 40 15.70 7.16 4.79
C GLU A 40 15.95 8.01 6.04
N THR A 41 16.47 7.41 7.09
CA THR A 41 16.81 8.08 8.34
C THR A 41 18.29 7.92 8.64
N PHE A 42 18.88 8.94 9.27
CA PHE A 42 20.31 8.97 9.58
C PHE A 42 20.55 9.05 11.09
N GLU A 43 21.71 8.57 11.53
CA GLU A 43 22.07 8.54 12.95
C GLU A 43 22.30 9.93 13.55
N ASP A 44 22.52 10.95 12.73
CA ASP A 44 22.71 12.34 13.14
C ASP A 44 21.41 13.07 13.50
N GLY A 45 20.27 12.38 13.48
CA GLY A 45 18.96 12.97 13.78
C GLY A 45 18.34 13.70 12.59
N THR A 46 18.75 13.36 11.39
CA THR A 46 18.17 13.85 10.15
C THR A 46 17.44 12.73 9.37
N ALA A 47 16.63 13.11 8.44
CA ALA A 47 15.93 12.17 7.54
C ALA A 47 15.76 12.76 6.15
N ASP A 48 15.78 11.89 5.16
CA ASP A 48 15.35 12.20 3.81
C ASP A 48 13.86 11.89 3.68
N ILE A 49 13.11 12.87 3.25
CA ILE A 49 11.66 12.77 3.05
C ILE A 49 11.27 13.17 1.63
N LEU A 50 10.17 12.64 1.16
CA LEU A 50 9.47 13.10 -0.04
C LEU A 50 8.29 13.96 0.38
N THR A 51 8.27 15.21 -0.04
CA THR A 51 7.14 16.12 0.16
C THR A 51 6.87 16.88 -1.15
N SER A 52 5.61 16.95 -1.56
CA SER A 52 5.18 17.61 -2.80
C SER A 52 6.00 17.17 -4.05
N GLY A 53 6.39 15.90 -4.12
CA GLY A 53 7.17 15.33 -5.22
C GLY A 53 8.66 15.68 -5.20
N ARG A 54 9.18 16.27 -4.12
CA ARG A 54 10.59 16.63 -3.95
C ARG A 54 11.21 15.89 -2.78
N LYS A 55 12.44 15.41 -2.97
CA LYS A 55 13.25 14.85 -1.90
C LYS A 55 13.90 16.00 -1.11
N MET A 56 13.74 15.98 0.20
CA MET A 56 14.28 16.98 1.12
C MET A 56 15.01 16.28 2.24
N HIS A 57 16.14 16.85 2.65
CA HIS A 57 16.89 16.44 3.83
C HIS A 57 16.52 17.37 4.98
N VAL A 58 15.96 16.82 6.05
CA VAL A 58 15.34 17.60 7.13
C VAL A 58 15.77 17.10 8.50
N ALA A 59 15.72 17.99 9.49
CA ALA A 59 15.95 17.59 10.87
C ALA A 59 14.72 16.89 11.45
N VAL A 60 14.97 15.98 12.36
CA VAL A 60 13.95 15.22 13.10
C VAL A 60 13.87 15.76 14.52
N SER A 61 12.66 15.99 15.02
CA SER A 61 12.45 16.42 16.39
C SER A 61 13.00 15.37 17.38
N PRO A 62 13.80 15.78 18.37
CA PRO A 62 14.35 14.87 19.37
C PRO A 62 13.28 14.23 20.27
N ASN A 63 12.05 14.76 20.25
CA ASN A 63 10.93 14.22 21.01
C ASN A 63 10.28 13.00 20.35
N LEU A 64 10.68 12.67 19.13
CA LEU A 64 10.18 11.49 18.45
C LEU A 64 10.91 10.23 18.93
N GLU A 65 10.16 9.15 19.06
CA GLU A 65 10.69 7.87 19.49
C GLU A 65 11.71 7.35 18.48
N ALA A 66 12.89 6.96 18.95
CA ALA A 66 13.94 6.39 18.12
C ALA A 66 13.40 5.11 17.43
N GLY A 67 13.56 5.03 16.12
CA GLY A 67 13.06 3.90 15.31
C GLY A 67 11.61 4.01 14.85
N SER A 68 10.90 5.10 15.20
CA SER A 68 9.55 5.31 14.68
C SER A 68 9.51 5.75 13.21
N LEU A 69 10.59 6.37 12.72
CA LEU A 69 10.71 6.82 11.33
C LEU A 69 11.19 5.67 10.44
N LEU A 70 10.26 4.92 9.92
CA LEU A 70 10.55 3.83 9.00
C LEU A 70 10.28 4.24 7.55
N PRO A 71 11.00 3.69 6.56
CA PRO A 71 10.75 3.98 5.14
C PRO A 71 9.29 3.77 4.74
N GLY A 72 8.73 4.74 4.03
CA GLY A 72 7.34 4.74 3.61
C GLY A 72 6.34 5.31 4.63
N ARG A 73 6.74 5.59 5.87
CA ARG A 73 5.85 6.22 6.85
C ARG A 73 5.57 7.68 6.52
N GLU A 74 4.33 8.07 6.73
CA GLU A 74 3.94 9.47 6.64
C GLU A 74 4.39 10.24 7.88
N VAL A 75 4.91 11.43 7.67
CA VAL A 75 5.38 12.34 8.73
C VAL A 75 4.79 13.72 8.54
N MET A 76 4.59 14.41 9.65
CA MET A 76 4.14 15.80 9.68
C MET A 76 5.34 16.73 9.88
N LEU A 77 5.36 17.80 9.10
CA LEU A 77 6.41 18.82 9.10
C LEU A 77 5.87 20.12 9.69
N ASN A 78 6.70 20.80 10.48
CA ASN A 78 6.41 22.14 10.94
C ASN A 78 6.76 23.20 9.86
N GLU A 79 6.56 24.49 10.19
CA GLU A 79 6.89 25.60 9.29
C GLU A 79 8.36 25.62 8.85
N ALA A 80 9.27 25.20 9.71
CA ALA A 80 10.69 25.09 9.41
C ALA A 80 11.05 23.82 8.64
N MET A 81 10.04 23.04 8.19
CA MET A 81 10.19 21.76 7.47
C MET A 81 10.91 20.68 8.29
N ASN A 82 10.85 20.73 9.61
CA ASN A 82 11.35 19.67 10.47
C ASN A 82 10.26 18.65 10.76
N VAL A 83 10.64 17.38 10.87
CA VAL A 83 9.73 16.30 11.26
C VAL A 83 9.34 16.44 12.73
N VAL A 84 8.06 16.59 13.00
CA VAL A 84 7.52 16.81 14.35
C VAL A 84 6.55 15.73 14.81
N ALA A 85 5.99 14.97 13.90
CA ALA A 85 5.14 13.83 14.22
C ALA A 85 5.27 12.73 13.16
N VAL A 86 4.98 11.48 13.56
CA VAL A 86 4.97 10.31 12.70
C VAL A 86 3.56 9.75 12.65
N HIS A 87 3.10 9.47 11.46
CA HIS A 87 1.80 8.86 11.19
C HIS A 87 1.92 7.42 10.71
N GLY A 88 0.85 6.86 10.18
CA GLY A 88 0.81 5.52 9.60
C GLY A 88 1.46 5.46 8.22
N TYR A 89 1.02 4.47 7.47
CA TYR A 89 1.37 4.33 6.05
C TYR A 89 0.19 4.79 5.20
N GLU A 90 0.48 5.18 3.96
CA GLU A 90 -0.57 5.51 2.99
C GLU A 90 -1.41 4.26 2.69
N THR A 91 -2.72 4.46 2.61
CA THR A 91 -3.69 3.38 2.37
C THR A 91 -4.47 3.59 1.07
N VAL A 92 -4.14 4.65 0.34
CA VAL A 92 -4.79 5.01 -0.92
C VAL A 92 -3.75 5.06 -2.04
N GLY A 93 -4.06 4.45 -3.16
CA GLY A 93 -3.15 4.42 -4.30
C GLY A 93 -3.71 3.61 -5.46
N GLU A 94 -2.87 3.25 -6.38
CA GLU A 94 -3.19 2.37 -7.51
C GLU A 94 -2.73 0.94 -7.25
N ILE A 95 -3.48 -0.03 -7.79
CA ILE A 95 -3.11 -1.43 -7.72
C ILE A 95 -2.22 -1.77 -8.90
N VAL A 96 -1.02 -2.26 -8.58
CA VAL A 96 -0.03 -2.70 -9.56
C VAL A 96 0.33 -4.18 -9.35
N LEU A 97 0.85 -4.81 -10.38
CA LEU A 97 1.31 -6.19 -10.30
C LEU A 97 2.81 -6.25 -10.08
N CYS A 98 3.24 -6.98 -9.06
CA CYS A 98 4.65 -7.30 -8.88
C CYS A 98 5.12 -8.22 -10.02
N LYS A 99 6.12 -7.81 -10.76
CA LYS A 99 6.77 -8.62 -11.81
C LYS A 99 7.98 -9.35 -11.24
N GLU A 100 8.76 -8.66 -10.44
CA GLU A 100 10.00 -9.18 -9.86
C GLU A 100 10.36 -8.42 -8.58
N VAL A 101 10.93 -9.11 -7.61
CA VAL A 101 11.57 -8.50 -6.43
C VAL A 101 13.08 -8.46 -6.69
N LEU A 102 13.64 -7.26 -6.66
CA LEU A 102 15.06 -7.03 -6.94
C LEU A 102 15.92 -7.39 -5.73
N GLU A 103 17.21 -7.70 -5.96
CA GLU A 103 18.15 -8.10 -4.92
C GLU A 103 18.37 -7.02 -3.83
N ASP A 104 18.14 -5.76 -4.17
CA ASP A 104 18.27 -4.61 -3.26
C ASP A 104 16.98 -4.29 -2.47
N GLY A 105 15.97 -5.15 -2.54
CA GLY A 105 14.70 -4.98 -1.84
C GLY A 105 13.73 -4.02 -2.52
N ARG A 106 14.01 -3.54 -3.74
CA ARG A 106 13.03 -2.85 -4.57
C ARG A 106 12.18 -3.85 -5.33
N VAL A 107 11.08 -3.39 -5.90
CA VAL A 107 10.20 -4.21 -6.73
C VAL A 107 10.03 -3.61 -8.12
N LEU A 108 10.08 -4.46 -9.13
CA LEU A 108 9.64 -4.14 -10.48
C LEU A 108 8.15 -4.43 -10.55
N VAL A 109 7.37 -3.41 -10.84
CA VAL A 109 5.91 -3.53 -10.93
C VAL A 109 5.42 -3.18 -12.32
N MET A 110 4.29 -3.72 -12.69
CA MET A 110 3.55 -3.40 -13.89
C MET A 110 2.33 -2.55 -13.50
N ALA A 111 2.32 -1.31 -13.94
CA ALA A 111 1.22 -0.37 -13.76
C ALA A 111 0.20 -0.48 -14.92
N GLN A 112 -0.72 0.48 -15.00
CA GLN A 112 -1.69 0.54 -16.11
C GLN A 112 -0.96 0.70 -17.46
N ALA A 113 -1.55 0.16 -18.52
CA ALA A 113 -1.02 0.19 -19.88
C ALA A 113 0.36 -0.51 -20.05
N ASP A 114 0.63 -1.55 -19.24
CA ASP A 114 1.87 -2.33 -19.27
C ASP A 114 3.16 -1.51 -19.01
N GLU A 115 3.03 -0.36 -18.33
CA GLU A 115 4.16 0.45 -17.95
C GLU A 115 4.94 -0.19 -16.80
N GLU A 116 6.21 -0.46 -17.01
CA GLU A 116 7.09 -1.00 -15.97
C GLU A 116 7.69 0.12 -15.12
N ARG A 117 7.64 -0.06 -13.80
CA ARG A 117 8.23 0.87 -12.82
C ARG A 117 9.00 0.12 -11.75
N VAL A 118 10.11 0.70 -11.33
CA VAL A 118 10.83 0.24 -10.15
C VAL A 118 10.38 1.07 -8.95
N CYS A 119 9.84 0.39 -7.94
CA CYS A 119 9.30 1.00 -6.74
C CYS A 119 10.05 0.52 -5.50
N ARG A 120 9.98 1.31 -4.43
CA ARG A 120 10.49 0.94 -3.11
C ARG A 120 9.42 0.21 -2.32
N MET A 121 9.83 -0.74 -1.50
CA MET A 121 8.93 -1.32 -0.50
C MET A 121 8.92 -0.45 0.75
N ALA A 122 7.73 -0.15 1.27
CA ALA A 122 7.58 0.47 2.57
C ALA A 122 7.83 -0.56 3.68
N ALA A 123 8.24 -0.10 4.85
CA ALA A 123 8.47 -0.97 5.99
C ALA A 123 7.19 -1.67 6.51
N SER A 124 6.01 -1.25 6.05
CA SER A 124 4.75 -2.01 6.25
C SER A 124 4.77 -3.40 5.64
N LEU A 125 5.62 -3.62 4.64
CA LEU A 125 5.81 -4.92 3.98
C LEU A 125 6.93 -5.76 4.61
N ASP A 126 7.64 -5.21 5.60
CA ASP A 126 8.70 -5.95 6.30
C ASP A 126 8.13 -7.22 6.95
N GLY A 127 8.78 -8.34 6.68
CA GLY A 127 8.31 -9.67 7.14
C GLY A 127 7.21 -10.30 6.29
N GLN A 128 6.69 -9.62 5.27
CA GLN A 128 5.79 -10.20 4.29
C GLN A 128 6.57 -10.67 3.06
N THR A 129 6.26 -11.85 2.57
CA THR A 129 6.89 -12.35 1.35
C THR A 129 6.12 -11.83 0.14
N VAL A 130 6.70 -10.87 -0.58
CA VAL A 130 6.21 -10.39 -1.86
C VAL A 130 6.76 -11.27 -2.97
N ARG A 131 5.93 -11.67 -3.93
CA ARG A 131 6.28 -12.56 -5.05
C ARG A 131 5.80 -11.97 -6.37
N ALA A 132 6.39 -12.43 -7.45
CA ALA A 132 5.88 -12.15 -8.79
C ALA A 132 4.41 -12.58 -8.92
N GLY A 133 3.58 -11.71 -9.47
CA GLY A 133 2.14 -11.91 -9.60
C GLY A 133 1.30 -11.35 -8.44
N ASP A 134 1.91 -10.94 -7.32
CA ASP A 134 1.18 -10.28 -6.23
C ASP A 134 0.66 -8.91 -6.67
N ALA A 135 -0.53 -8.57 -6.21
CA ALA A 135 -1.08 -7.23 -6.34
C ALA A 135 -0.58 -6.37 -5.19
N LEU A 136 -0.05 -5.20 -5.51
CA LEU A 136 0.52 -4.26 -4.53
C LEU A 136 -0.17 -2.91 -4.64
N LEU A 137 -0.31 -2.23 -3.50
CA LEU A 137 -0.78 -0.86 -3.44
C LEU A 137 0.39 0.10 -3.64
N LEU A 138 0.39 0.84 -4.75
CA LEU A 138 1.41 1.83 -5.10
C LEU A 138 0.88 3.25 -4.92
N GLU A 139 1.62 4.09 -4.22
CA GLU A 139 1.44 5.54 -4.26
C GLU A 139 2.42 6.13 -5.29
N SER A 140 1.87 6.62 -6.41
CA SER A 140 2.65 6.99 -7.60
C SER A 140 3.58 8.17 -7.39
N ARG A 141 3.29 9.08 -6.44
CA ARG A 141 4.09 10.28 -6.20
C ARG A 141 5.39 9.96 -5.43
N SER A 142 5.29 9.08 -4.45
CA SER A 142 6.44 8.66 -3.65
C SER A 142 7.20 7.50 -4.27
N GLY A 143 6.52 6.70 -5.10
CA GLY A 143 7.07 5.48 -5.66
C GLY A 143 7.27 4.38 -4.62
N PHE A 144 6.48 4.40 -3.53
CA PHE A 144 6.43 3.33 -2.55
C PHE A 144 5.25 2.40 -2.78
N VAL A 145 5.47 1.11 -2.59
CA VAL A 145 4.42 0.12 -2.41
C VAL A 145 4.25 -0.15 -0.92
N PHE A 146 3.00 -0.13 -0.45
CA PHE A 146 2.67 -0.12 0.97
C PHE A 146 2.03 -1.39 1.48
N GLU A 147 1.27 -2.05 0.64
CA GLU A 147 0.45 -3.18 1.02
C GLU A 147 0.37 -4.21 -0.10
N ARG A 148 0.36 -5.47 0.28
CA ARG A 148 0.00 -6.56 -0.60
C ARG A 148 -1.51 -6.74 -0.54
N ILE A 149 -2.18 -6.48 -1.64
CA ILE A 149 -3.63 -6.67 -1.74
C ILE A 149 -3.91 -8.16 -1.96
N PRO A 150 -4.59 -8.83 -1.02
CA PRO A 150 -4.98 -10.20 -1.23
C PRO A 150 -5.91 -10.25 -2.44
N ARG A 151 -5.50 -10.93 -3.51
CA ARG A 151 -6.46 -11.33 -4.51
C ARG A 151 -7.40 -12.30 -3.80
N ALA A 152 -8.70 -12.00 -3.82
CA ALA A 152 -9.66 -13.05 -3.63
C ALA A 152 -9.28 -14.11 -4.66
N GLU A 153 -8.73 -15.22 -4.18
CA GLU A 153 -8.47 -16.35 -5.04
C GLU A 153 -9.82 -16.65 -5.69
N VAL A 154 -9.89 -16.49 -7.00
CA VAL A 154 -10.96 -17.06 -7.82
C VAL A 154 -10.67 -18.58 -7.87
N ALA A 155 -10.29 -19.15 -6.74
CA ALA A 155 -10.05 -20.56 -6.55
C ALA A 155 -11.36 -21.35 -6.55
N ASP A 156 -12.49 -20.65 -6.39
CA ASP A 156 -13.82 -21.29 -6.42
C ASP A 156 -14.53 -21.16 -7.76
N LEU A 157 -13.86 -20.66 -8.81
CA LEU A 157 -14.41 -20.63 -10.18
C LEU A 157 -13.62 -21.47 -11.18
N VAL A 158 -12.73 -22.30 -10.74
CA VAL A 158 -12.52 -23.56 -11.45
C VAL A 158 -13.75 -24.39 -11.07
N LEU A 159 -14.80 -24.23 -11.84
CA LEU A 159 -15.84 -25.24 -11.95
C LEU A 159 -15.12 -26.56 -12.23
N GLU A 160 -14.92 -27.32 -11.21
CA GLU A 160 -14.59 -28.75 -11.24
C GLU A 160 -15.84 -29.56 -11.63
N GLU A 161 -16.75 -28.94 -12.33
CA GLU A 161 -17.69 -29.59 -13.19
C GLU A 161 -17.00 -29.70 -14.57
N VAL A 162 -16.18 -30.73 -14.72
CA VAL A 162 -16.01 -31.33 -16.02
C VAL A 162 -17.45 -31.63 -16.44
N PRO A 163 -18.02 -30.97 -17.47
CA PRO A 163 -19.33 -31.31 -17.94
C PRO A 163 -19.23 -32.78 -18.33
N ASP A 164 -20.07 -33.61 -17.75
CA ASP A 164 -20.18 -35.03 -18.09
C ASP A 164 -20.86 -35.15 -19.46
N ILE A 165 -20.24 -34.46 -20.45
CA ILE A 165 -20.67 -34.42 -21.85
C ILE A 165 -19.88 -35.50 -22.55
N ASP A 166 -20.54 -36.63 -22.80
CA ASP A 166 -20.00 -37.68 -23.60
C ASP A 166 -20.34 -37.41 -25.10
N TYR A 167 -19.54 -37.96 -26.01
CA TYR A 167 -19.77 -37.89 -27.47
C TYR A 167 -21.17 -38.36 -27.86
N THR A 168 -21.85 -39.14 -27.02
CA THR A 168 -23.22 -39.58 -27.18
C THR A 168 -24.27 -38.51 -27.06
N ASP A 169 -23.94 -37.38 -26.39
CA ASP A 169 -24.84 -36.24 -26.18
C ASP A 169 -24.91 -35.33 -27.40
N ILE A 170 -24.00 -35.51 -28.36
CA ILE A 170 -23.96 -34.73 -29.59
C ILE A 170 -24.75 -35.46 -30.69
N GLY A 171 -26.03 -35.11 -30.80
CA GLY A 171 -26.87 -35.68 -31.87
C GLY A 171 -26.51 -35.18 -33.27
N GLY A 172 -26.42 -36.08 -34.24
CA GLY A 172 -26.38 -35.73 -35.67
C GLY A 172 -25.02 -35.63 -36.35
N LEU A 173 -23.90 -35.85 -35.63
CA LEU A 173 -22.53 -35.73 -36.16
C LEU A 173 -21.72 -37.03 -36.00
N SER A 174 -22.36 -38.18 -35.98
CA SER A 174 -21.72 -39.49 -35.68
C SER A 174 -20.49 -39.81 -36.55
N GLY A 175 -20.52 -39.47 -37.84
CA GLY A 175 -19.39 -39.72 -38.74
C GLY A 175 -18.19 -38.78 -38.49
N GLN A 176 -18.44 -37.55 -38.07
CA GLN A 176 -17.38 -36.59 -37.73
C GLN A 176 -16.78 -36.92 -36.38
N ILE A 177 -17.58 -37.38 -35.44
CA ILE A 177 -17.14 -37.84 -34.11
C ILE A 177 -16.25 -39.07 -34.24
N GLU A 178 -16.61 -40.06 -35.06
CA GLU A 178 -15.73 -41.20 -35.34
C GLU A 178 -14.40 -40.77 -35.95
N ALA A 179 -14.41 -39.85 -36.92
CA ALA A 179 -13.18 -39.36 -37.54
C ALA A 179 -12.26 -38.60 -36.55
N ILE A 180 -12.83 -37.84 -35.64
CA ILE A 180 -12.06 -37.14 -34.58
C ILE A 180 -11.52 -38.16 -33.58
N ARG A 181 -12.31 -39.13 -33.18
CA ARG A 181 -11.92 -40.20 -32.28
C ARG A 181 -10.76 -41.02 -32.82
N ASP A 182 -10.83 -41.39 -34.06
CA ASP A 182 -9.76 -42.13 -34.76
C ASP A 182 -8.48 -41.28 -34.91
N ALA A 183 -8.61 -39.98 -35.12
CA ALA A 183 -7.46 -39.10 -35.32
C ALA A 183 -6.76 -38.69 -34.00
N VAL A 184 -7.50 -38.64 -32.91
CA VAL A 184 -6.99 -38.09 -31.61
C VAL A 184 -6.80 -39.20 -30.58
N GLU A 185 -7.78 -40.08 -30.38
CA GLU A 185 -7.73 -41.10 -29.33
C GLU A 185 -6.85 -42.29 -29.71
N LEU A 186 -6.91 -42.74 -30.98
CA LEU A 186 -6.14 -43.93 -31.41
C LEU A 186 -4.62 -43.75 -31.30
N PRO A 187 -4.03 -42.62 -31.71
CA PRO A 187 -2.60 -42.40 -31.54
C PRO A 187 -2.18 -42.32 -30.07
N TYR A 188 -3.08 -41.83 -29.17
CA TYR A 188 -2.82 -41.75 -27.77
C TYR A 188 -2.94 -43.07 -27.01
N LEU A 189 -3.91 -43.90 -27.40
CA LEU A 189 -4.16 -45.21 -26.80
C LEU A 189 -3.20 -46.29 -27.32
N HIS A 190 -2.73 -46.14 -28.57
CA HIS A 190 -1.87 -47.13 -29.23
C HIS A 190 -0.69 -46.47 -29.93
N PRO A 191 0.22 -45.83 -29.14
CA PRO A 191 1.39 -45.15 -29.72
C PRO A 191 2.28 -46.06 -30.54
N ASP A 192 2.27 -47.36 -30.26
CA ASP A 192 3.10 -48.36 -30.95
C ASP A 192 2.71 -48.58 -32.42
N LEU A 193 1.51 -48.20 -32.83
CA LEU A 193 1.02 -48.34 -34.22
C LEU A 193 1.36 -47.12 -35.10
N TYR A 194 1.86 -46.05 -34.51
CA TYR A 194 2.12 -44.77 -35.18
C TYR A 194 3.61 -44.31 -35.09
N THR A 195 4.51 -45.18 -34.66
CA THR A 195 5.96 -44.93 -34.68
C THR A 195 6.52 -45.52 -35.98
N GLU A 196 6.88 -44.65 -36.94
CA GLU A 196 7.83 -44.97 -38.04
C GLU A 196 9.25 -44.61 -37.56
#